data_b2eaabc1c23969ce79c5e185fb8d399c
#
_entry.id   b2eaabc1c23969ce79c5e185fb8d399c
#
_cell.length_a   1.000
_cell.length_b   1.000
_cell.length_c   1.000
_cell.angle_alpha   90.00
_cell.angle_beta   90.00
_cell.angle_gamma   90.00
#
_symmetry.space_group_name_H-M   'P 1'
#
loop_
_entity.id
_entity.type
_entity.pdbx_description
1 polymer ?
#
loop_
_entity_poly.entity_id
_entity_poly.type
_entity_poly.pdbx_seq_one_letter_code
_entity_poly.pdbx_strand_id
1 'polypeptide(L)'
;LFIDARQLGYMKDRVLRDFTPADIQKVADTFHAWQLGEGYEDVAGFCYSATLDDIRKHEHVLTPGRYVGAEAQADDGEAFADKMARLTVQLAGQFAESAKLEVEIKESLAGLGYGI
;
A
#
# COMPACT_ATOMS: atom_id res chain seq x y z
N LEU A 1 -13.56 13.90 13.18
CA LEU A 1 -13.41 12.60 12.52
C LEU A 1 -12.55 12.74 11.27
N PHE A 2 -11.57 11.86 11.09
CA PHE A 2 -10.80 11.66 9.87
C PHE A 2 -11.13 10.28 9.29
N ILE A 3 -11.35 10.22 7.99
CA ILE A 3 -11.56 8.96 7.25
C ILE A 3 -10.59 8.95 6.07
N ASP A 4 -9.80 7.90 5.95
CA ASP A 4 -8.90 7.67 4.83
C ASP A 4 -9.52 6.67 3.85
N ALA A 5 -10.01 7.19 2.73
CA ALA A 5 -10.67 6.39 1.70
C ALA A 5 -9.73 5.90 0.59
N ARG A 6 -8.40 6.03 0.74
CA ARG A 6 -7.44 5.65 -0.31
C ARG A 6 -7.49 4.16 -0.68
N GLN A 7 -7.87 3.32 0.27
CA GLN A 7 -8.02 1.87 0.07
C GLN A 7 -9.38 1.47 -0.51
N LEU A 8 -10.36 2.38 -0.51
CA LEU A 8 -11.70 2.13 -1.03
C LEU A 8 -11.76 2.42 -2.52
N GLY A 9 -12.78 1.85 -3.18
CA GLY A 9 -13.06 2.07 -4.58
C GLY A 9 -12.31 1.14 -5.54
N TYR A 10 -12.65 1.26 -6.80
CA TYR A 10 -12.11 0.46 -7.89
C TYR A 10 -11.76 1.35 -9.10
N MET A 11 -10.91 0.86 -9.97
CA MET A 11 -10.61 1.54 -11.23
C MET A 11 -11.74 1.29 -12.21
N LYS A 12 -12.55 2.33 -12.47
CA LYS A 12 -13.65 2.28 -13.43
C LYS A 12 -13.15 2.24 -14.86
N ASP A 13 -12.09 2.96 -15.12
CA ASP A 13 -11.33 2.93 -16.36
C ASP A 13 -9.83 3.16 -16.07
N ARG A 14 -9.04 3.42 -17.11
CA ARG A 14 -7.58 3.58 -17.00
C ARG A 14 -7.15 4.76 -16.09
N VAL A 15 -8.00 5.74 -15.89
CA VAL A 15 -7.68 7.01 -15.22
C VAL A 15 -8.62 7.30 -14.05
N LEU A 16 -9.89 6.92 -14.16
CA LEU A 16 -10.93 7.24 -13.19
C LEU A 16 -11.08 6.12 -12.15
N ARG A 17 -11.06 6.54 -10.89
CA ARG A 17 -11.44 5.71 -9.76
C ARG A 17 -12.85 6.08 -9.30
N ASP A 18 -13.65 5.08 -8.96
CA ASP A 18 -15.03 5.25 -8.50
C ASP A 18 -15.26 4.42 -7.23
N PHE A 19 -16.27 4.79 -6.43
CA PHE A 19 -16.65 4.05 -5.23
C PHE A 19 -17.77 3.06 -5.54
N THR A 20 -17.69 1.88 -4.93
CA THR A 20 -18.83 0.98 -4.92
C THR A 20 -19.92 1.48 -3.96
N PRO A 21 -21.19 1.05 -4.12
CA PRO A 21 -22.23 1.35 -3.11
C PRO A 21 -21.84 0.89 -1.70
N ALA A 22 -21.09 -0.22 -1.59
CA ALA A 22 -20.60 -0.72 -0.30
C ALA A 22 -19.54 0.20 0.32
N ASP A 23 -18.66 0.79 -0.49
CA ASP A 23 -17.67 1.77 -0.01
C ASP A 23 -18.36 3.04 0.52
N ILE A 24 -19.34 3.54 -0.23
CA ILE A 24 -20.14 4.70 0.18
C ILE A 24 -20.87 4.40 1.49
N GLN A 25 -21.50 3.23 1.59
CA GLN A 25 -22.21 2.81 2.80
C GLN A 25 -21.26 2.71 4.00
N LYS A 26 -20.08 2.11 3.82
CA LYS A 26 -19.07 2.01 4.87
C LYS A 26 -18.66 3.38 5.43
N VAL A 27 -18.41 4.36 4.56
CA VAL A 27 -18.07 5.73 4.97
C VAL A 27 -19.24 6.39 5.69
N ALA A 28 -20.46 6.25 5.15
CA ALA A 28 -21.66 6.83 5.74
C ALA A 28 -21.97 6.23 7.13
N ASP A 29 -21.90 4.92 7.28
CA ASP A 29 -22.12 4.22 8.55
C ASP A 29 -21.10 4.65 9.60
N THR A 30 -19.83 4.74 9.23
CA THR A 30 -18.77 5.23 10.11
C THR A 30 -19.03 6.66 10.58
N PHE A 31 -19.44 7.53 9.68
CA PHE A 31 -19.77 8.92 10.02
C PHE A 31 -20.99 8.99 10.95
N HIS A 32 -22.05 8.25 10.66
CA HIS A 32 -23.28 8.24 11.48
C HIS A 32 -23.02 7.65 12.86
N ALA A 33 -22.27 6.55 12.97
CA ALA A 33 -21.90 5.98 14.26
C ALA A 33 -21.08 6.99 15.10
N TRP A 34 -20.12 7.69 14.48
CA TRP A 34 -19.36 8.75 15.15
C TRP A 34 -20.26 9.92 15.59
N GLN A 35 -21.18 10.36 14.73
CA GLN A 35 -22.08 11.48 15.02
C GLN A 35 -23.06 11.17 16.16
N LEU A 36 -23.57 9.94 16.21
CA LEU A 36 -24.49 9.49 17.25
C LEU A 36 -23.78 9.13 18.57
N GLY A 37 -22.47 8.89 18.51
CA GLY A 37 -21.69 8.43 19.67
C GLY A 37 -21.96 7.00 20.06
N GLU A 38 -22.57 6.22 19.19
CA GLU A 38 -22.92 4.81 19.43
C GLU A 38 -22.29 3.92 18.35
N GLY A 39 -21.55 2.89 18.78
CA GLY A 39 -20.97 1.89 17.89
C GLY A 39 -19.80 2.38 17.04
N TYR A 40 -19.25 3.57 17.32
CA TYR A 40 -18.04 4.05 16.66
C TYR A 40 -16.79 3.53 17.37
N GLU A 41 -15.85 3.06 16.59
CA GLU A 41 -14.50 2.70 17.04
C GLU A 41 -13.47 3.22 16.04
N ASP A 42 -12.31 3.65 16.55
CA ASP A 42 -11.17 4.00 15.70
C ASP A 42 -10.63 2.75 15.01
N VAL A 43 -10.43 2.83 13.70
CA VAL A 43 -9.90 1.73 12.88
C VAL A 43 -8.61 2.15 12.23
N ALA A 44 -7.49 1.52 12.62
CA ALA A 44 -6.19 1.81 12.07
C ALA A 44 -6.17 1.67 10.54
N GLY A 45 -5.59 2.67 9.87
CA GLY A 45 -5.58 2.74 8.41
C GLY A 45 -6.87 3.23 7.74
N PHE A 46 -7.97 3.40 8.52
CA PHE A 46 -9.25 3.79 7.93
C PHE A 46 -9.89 5.01 8.59
N CYS A 47 -10.16 5.01 9.91
CA CYS A 47 -10.80 6.14 10.57
C CYS A 47 -10.25 6.43 11.96
N TYR A 48 -10.28 7.69 12.36
CA TYR A 48 -9.81 8.15 13.66
C TYR A 48 -10.57 9.40 14.14
N SER A 49 -11.01 9.39 15.39
CA SER A 49 -11.66 10.53 16.04
C SER A 49 -10.64 11.37 16.79
N ALA A 50 -9.98 12.31 16.08
CA ALA A 50 -8.96 13.16 16.65
C ALA A 50 -9.51 14.22 17.60
N THR A 51 -8.80 14.44 18.71
CA THR A 51 -9.01 15.56 19.61
C THR A 51 -8.30 16.83 19.10
N LEU A 52 -8.62 17.99 19.68
CA LEU A 52 -7.89 19.24 19.39
C LEU A 52 -6.42 19.14 19.75
N ASP A 53 -6.08 18.38 20.78
CA ASP A 53 -4.68 18.19 21.19
C ASP A 53 -3.91 17.31 20.20
N ASP A 54 -4.55 16.32 19.59
CA ASP A 54 -3.95 15.56 18.49
C ASP A 54 -3.69 16.44 17.28
N ILE A 55 -4.64 17.31 16.93
CA ILE A 55 -4.48 18.27 15.85
C ILE A 55 -3.31 19.23 16.12
N ARG A 56 -3.18 19.74 17.36
CA ARG A 56 -2.04 20.58 17.76
C ARG A 56 -0.71 19.86 17.66
N LYS A 57 -0.62 18.60 18.10
CA LYS A 57 0.60 17.77 17.97
C LYS A 57 1.05 17.60 16.52
N HIS A 58 0.09 17.60 15.58
CA HIS A 58 0.36 17.51 14.15
C HIS A 58 0.43 18.89 13.46
N GLU A 59 0.72 19.96 14.22
CA GLU A 59 0.90 21.32 13.68
C GLU A 59 -0.29 21.82 12.86
N HIS A 60 -1.51 21.41 13.23
CA HIS A 60 -2.78 21.72 12.55
C HIS A 60 -2.89 21.21 11.09
N VAL A 61 -2.06 20.25 10.71
CA VAL A 61 -2.17 19.59 9.40
C VAL A 61 -3.35 18.61 9.43
N LEU A 62 -4.33 18.80 8.55
CA LEU A 62 -5.57 18.01 8.52
C LEU A 62 -5.56 16.93 7.43
N THR A 63 -4.46 16.19 7.30
CA THR A 63 -4.34 15.08 6.35
C THR A 63 -4.73 13.77 7.04
N PRO A 64 -5.80 13.07 6.61
CA PRO A 64 -6.31 11.87 7.29
C PRO A 64 -5.25 10.81 7.58
N GLY A 65 -4.37 10.52 6.63
CA GLY A 65 -3.32 9.51 6.79
C GLY A 65 -2.34 9.75 7.95
N ARG A 66 -2.27 10.97 8.51
CA ARG A 66 -1.47 11.26 9.71
C ARG A 66 -2.15 10.81 11.00
N TYR A 67 -3.47 10.70 10.98
CA TYR A 67 -4.29 10.39 12.17
C TYR A 67 -4.70 8.94 12.21
N VAL A 68 -5.08 8.35 11.09
CA VAL A 68 -5.57 6.96 11.05
C VAL A 68 -4.44 5.92 11.22
N GLY A 69 -3.17 6.34 11.11
CA GLY A 69 -2.03 5.42 11.20
C GLY A 69 -1.92 4.50 9.98
N ALA A 70 -1.07 3.50 10.10
CA ALA A 70 -0.97 2.43 9.13
C ALA A 70 -1.87 1.27 9.54
N GLU A 71 -2.53 0.65 8.56
CA GLU A 71 -3.18 -0.64 8.77
C GLU A 71 -2.14 -1.64 9.29
N ALA A 72 -2.51 -2.43 10.30
CA ALA A 72 -1.64 -3.48 10.79
C ALA A 72 -1.38 -4.46 9.64
N GLN A 73 -0.18 -4.40 9.06
CA GLN A 73 0.25 -5.44 8.14
C GLN A 73 0.29 -6.75 8.91
N ALA A 74 -0.37 -7.76 8.37
CA ALA A 74 -0.23 -9.11 8.89
C ALA A 74 1.27 -9.44 8.86
N ASP A 75 1.84 -9.63 10.05
CA ASP A 75 3.21 -10.11 10.18
C ASP A 75 3.23 -11.52 9.57
N ASP A 76 4.03 -11.69 8.52
CA ASP A 76 4.19 -13.00 7.86
C ASP A 76 4.95 -14.00 8.77
N GLY A 77 5.33 -13.56 9.97
CA GLY A 77 6.04 -14.37 10.96
C GLY A 77 7.48 -14.73 10.58
N GLU A 78 7.95 -14.26 9.40
CA GLU A 78 9.34 -14.47 8.97
C GLU A 78 10.22 -13.35 9.57
N ALA A 79 11.23 -13.71 10.36
CA ALA A 79 12.15 -12.73 10.90
C ALA A 79 12.84 -11.95 9.76
N PHE A 80 12.95 -10.63 9.91
CA PHE A 80 13.51 -9.75 8.88
C PHE A 80 14.88 -10.23 8.37
N ALA A 81 15.74 -10.74 9.26
CA ALA A 81 17.05 -11.26 8.90
C ALA A 81 16.95 -12.49 7.96
N ASP A 82 16.03 -13.40 8.24
CA ASP A 82 15.82 -14.61 7.44
C ASP A 82 15.23 -14.26 6.07
N LYS A 83 14.26 -13.35 6.06
CA LYS A 83 13.67 -12.81 4.83
C LYS A 83 14.71 -12.12 3.95
N MET A 84 15.57 -11.29 4.55
CA MET A 84 16.66 -10.62 3.82
C MET A 84 17.68 -11.61 3.29
N ALA A 85 18.08 -12.62 4.07
CA ALA A 85 19.01 -13.65 3.62
C ALA A 85 18.43 -14.41 2.42
N ARG A 86 17.18 -14.85 2.50
CA ARG A 86 16.48 -15.55 1.40
C ARG A 86 16.37 -14.69 0.15
N LEU A 87 15.93 -13.44 0.29
CA LEU A 87 15.77 -12.51 -0.84
C LEU A 87 17.11 -12.17 -1.50
N THR A 88 18.18 -12.03 -0.72
CA THR A 88 19.52 -11.74 -1.24
C THR A 88 20.05 -12.92 -2.06
N VAL A 89 19.86 -14.17 -1.60
CA VAL A 89 20.22 -15.37 -2.36
C VAL A 89 19.42 -15.44 -3.67
N GLN A 90 18.11 -15.20 -3.60
CA GLN A 90 17.26 -15.19 -4.80
C GLN A 90 17.69 -14.11 -5.81
N LEU A 91 17.99 -12.93 -5.34
CA LEU A 91 18.47 -11.82 -6.19
C LEU A 91 19.81 -12.14 -6.84
N ALA A 92 20.75 -12.74 -6.09
CA ALA A 92 22.02 -13.18 -6.66
C ALA A 92 21.84 -14.22 -7.78
N GLY A 93 20.90 -15.16 -7.59
CA GLY A 93 20.52 -16.13 -8.62
C GLY A 93 19.93 -15.47 -9.88
N GLN A 94 19.07 -14.46 -9.70
CA GLN A 94 18.49 -13.71 -10.82
C GLN A 94 19.54 -12.90 -11.59
N PHE A 95 20.52 -12.32 -10.90
CA PHE A 95 21.63 -11.63 -11.58
C PHE A 95 22.51 -12.61 -12.37
N ALA A 96 22.79 -13.79 -11.84
CA ALA A 96 23.54 -14.81 -12.56
C ALA A 96 22.81 -15.27 -13.84
N GLU A 97 21.49 -15.50 -13.74
CA GLU A 97 20.66 -15.88 -14.89
C GLU A 97 20.57 -14.75 -15.92
N SER A 98 20.44 -13.49 -15.48
CA SER A 98 20.44 -12.31 -16.34
C SER A 98 21.75 -12.19 -17.14
N ALA A 99 22.90 -12.39 -16.48
CA ALA A 99 24.20 -12.36 -17.15
C ALA A 99 24.34 -13.48 -18.20
N LYS A 100 23.82 -14.68 -17.90
CA LYS A 100 23.82 -15.80 -18.86
C LYS A 100 22.94 -15.48 -20.07
N LEU A 101 21.72 -14.98 -19.85
CA LEU A 101 20.83 -14.61 -20.95
C LEU A 101 21.40 -13.46 -21.80
N GLU A 102 22.11 -12.53 -21.19
CA GLU A 102 22.80 -11.47 -21.93
C GLU A 102 23.83 -12.02 -22.90
N VAL A 103 24.61 -13.02 -22.49
CA VAL A 103 25.59 -13.67 -23.36
C VAL A 103 24.89 -14.42 -24.50
N GLU A 104 23.84 -15.18 -24.21
CA GLU A 104 23.06 -15.92 -25.21
C GLU A 104 22.43 -15.00 -26.27
N ILE A 105 21.92 -13.82 -25.82
CA ILE A 105 21.40 -12.81 -26.75
C ILE A 105 22.50 -12.24 -27.65
N LYS A 106 23.65 -11.91 -27.09
CA LYS A 106 24.79 -11.39 -27.86
C LYS A 106 25.29 -12.40 -28.89
N GLU A 107 25.42 -13.67 -28.51
CA GLU A 107 25.80 -14.76 -29.42
C GLU A 107 24.78 -14.96 -30.53
N SER A 108 23.47 -14.92 -30.19
CA SER A 108 22.39 -15.07 -31.17
C SER A 108 22.39 -13.91 -32.18
N LEU A 109 22.59 -12.68 -31.72
CA LEU A 109 22.67 -11.50 -32.58
C LEU A 109 23.93 -11.53 -33.47
N ALA A 110 25.07 -11.96 -32.93
CA ALA A 110 26.30 -12.11 -33.71
C ALA A 110 26.13 -13.17 -34.82
N GLY A 111 25.42 -14.28 -34.55
CA GLY A 111 25.08 -15.30 -35.53
C GLY A 111 24.19 -14.79 -36.69
N LEU A 112 23.40 -13.74 -36.42
CA LEU A 112 22.58 -13.06 -37.43
C LEU A 112 23.30 -11.89 -38.12
N GLY A 113 24.56 -11.62 -37.78
CA GLY A 113 25.34 -10.53 -38.35
C GLY A 113 25.16 -9.17 -37.65
N TYR A 114 24.48 -9.14 -36.50
CA TYR A 114 24.28 -7.93 -35.67
C TYR A 114 25.08 -8.08 -34.38
N GLY A 115 26.25 -7.49 -34.30
CA GLY A 115 27.05 -7.45 -33.08
C GLY A 115 26.71 -6.20 -32.23
N ILE A 116 26.58 -6.42 -30.85
CA ILE A 116 26.41 -5.37 -29.84
C ILE A 116 27.47 -5.49 -28.76
#